data_c96856c314e23ab6fe45b9bdfb412bb4
#
_entry.id   c96856c314e23ab6fe45b9bdfb412bb4
#
_cell.length_a   1.000
_cell.length_b   1.000
_cell.length_c   1.000
_cell.angle_alpha   90.00
_cell.angle_beta   90.00
_cell.angle_gamma   90.00
#
_symmetry.space_group_name_H-M   'P 1'
#
loop_
_entity.id
_entity.type
_entity.pdbx_description
1 polymer ?
#
loop_
_entity_poly.entity_id
_entity_poly.type
_entity_poly.pdbx_seq_one_letter_code
_entity_poly.pdbx_strand_id
1 'polypeptide(L)'
;YKRQVVADISSYKWKDTSWMKDRSKISRTDRMRMPMSIYEMHLGSWHKKVEDDDAGFYTYRELAPMVADYLNEMGYTHVELMGISEYPFDGSWGYQVTNYYAPTSRYGDAVDFMYFVDYMHSKGISVILDWVPAHFPRDAHGLGRFDGMPLYEHPDPRRGEHPDWGTYIFDYGRNEVANFLTANALFWVEKFHIDGLRVDAVASMLYLDYGKQDGQWLPNEHGGNENLEAIALMQNINRIMEERNPGAYLIAEESTAWAGVTAPASMDGLGFLFKWNMGWMNDFLEYMQMLS
;
A
#
# COMPACT_ATOMS: atom_id res chain seq x y z
N TYR A 1 -14.90 -15.08 -16.13
CA TYR A 1 -14.49 -13.72 -16.53
C TYR A 1 -15.15 -12.73 -15.58
N LYS A 2 -14.39 -12.15 -14.62
CA LYS A 2 -14.87 -10.99 -13.84
C LYS A 2 -14.91 -9.80 -14.81
N ARG A 3 -16.11 -9.23 -15.03
CA ARG A 3 -16.27 -8.02 -15.83
C ARG A 3 -15.78 -6.84 -14.98
N GLN A 4 -14.90 -6.00 -15.53
CA GLN A 4 -14.63 -4.69 -14.94
C GLN A 4 -15.89 -3.84 -15.10
N VAL A 5 -16.34 -3.27 -13.99
CA VAL A 5 -17.50 -2.37 -13.94
C VAL A 5 -17.00 -0.98 -13.58
N VAL A 6 -17.35 -0.01 -14.39
CA VAL A 6 -17.11 1.42 -14.05
C VAL A 6 -18.10 1.80 -12.96
N ALA A 7 -17.60 2.12 -11.77
CA ALA A 7 -18.40 2.55 -10.63
C ALA A 7 -18.37 4.08 -10.53
N ASP A 8 -19.55 4.69 -10.36
CA ASP A 8 -19.66 6.12 -10.01
C ASP A 8 -19.46 6.28 -8.50
N ILE A 9 -18.25 6.66 -8.11
CA ILE A 9 -17.90 6.95 -6.71
C ILE A 9 -18.25 8.39 -6.29
N SER A 10 -18.68 9.26 -7.21
CA SER A 10 -19.04 10.66 -6.90
C SER A 10 -20.38 10.78 -6.17
N SER A 11 -21.20 9.74 -6.22
CA SER A 11 -22.52 9.70 -5.59
C SER A 11 -22.45 9.54 -4.07
N TYR A 12 -21.33 9.06 -3.52
CA TYR A 12 -21.17 8.86 -2.08
C TYR A 12 -21.15 10.21 -1.33
N LYS A 13 -21.88 10.27 -0.22
CA LYS A 13 -21.96 11.45 0.65
C LYS A 13 -21.18 11.21 1.93
N TRP A 14 -19.92 11.66 1.94
CA TRP A 14 -19.04 11.58 3.08
C TRP A 14 -19.60 12.31 4.31
N LYS A 15 -19.41 11.72 5.49
CA LYS A 15 -19.81 12.29 6.79
C LYS A 15 -18.60 12.66 7.64
N ASP A 16 -17.42 12.38 7.18
CA ASP A 16 -16.14 12.56 7.87
C ASP A 16 -15.48 13.93 7.67
N THR A 17 -16.24 14.94 7.27
CA THR A 17 -15.72 16.31 7.02
C THR A 17 -14.94 16.88 8.20
N SER A 18 -15.35 16.59 9.45
CA SER A 18 -14.62 17.02 10.64
C SER A 18 -13.28 16.30 10.75
N TRP A 19 -13.26 14.98 10.53
CA TRP A 19 -12.06 14.17 10.53
C TRP A 19 -11.04 14.69 9.52
N MET A 20 -11.43 14.89 8.27
CA MET A 20 -10.57 15.39 7.20
C MET A 20 -10.02 16.78 7.49
N LYS A 21 -10.85 17.66 8.07
CA LYS A 21 -10.44 18.99 8.50
C LYS A 21 -9.42 18.93 9.64
N ASP A 22 -9.60 18.06 10.61
CA ASP A 22 -8.69 17.93 11.74
C ASP A 22 -7.39 17.25 11.32
N ARG A 23 -7.47 16.23 10.48
CA ARG A 23 -6.31 15.59 9.83
C ARG A 23 -5.42 16.62 9.13
N SER A 24 -6.01 17.51 8.35
CA SER A 24 -5.24 18.50 7.57
C SER A 24 -4.48 19.53 8.40
N LYS A 25 -4.76 19.65 9.70
CA LYS A 25 -4.06 20.55 10.63
C LYS A 25 -2.84 19.90 11.28
N ILE A 26 -2.72 18.58 11.19
CA ILE A 26 -1.63 17.84 11.86
C ILE A 26 -0.37 18.01 11.05
N SER A 27 0.63 18.67 11.63
CA SER A 27 1.95 18.78 11.02
C SER A 27 2.69 17.45 11.04
N ARG A 28 3.70 17.31 10.17
CA ARG A 28 4.61 16.15 10.15
C ARG A 28 5.19 15.88 11.55
N THR A 29 5.68 16.91 12.21
CA THR A 29 6.28 16.81 13.57
C THR A 29 5.27 16.37 14.62
N ASP A 30 4.03 16.89 14.56
CA ASP A 30 2.99 16.50 15.50
C ASP A 30 2.57 15.05 15.28
N ARG A 31 2.40 14.63 14.01
CA ARG A 31 2.08 13.24 13.68
C ARG A 31 3.12 12.26 14.25
N MET A 32 4.41 12.57 14.13
CA MET A 32 5.49 11.74 14.68
C MET A 32 5.48 11.60 16.21
N ARG A 33 4.80 12.51 16.92
CA ARG A 33 4.70 12.51 18.40
C ARG A 33 3.38 11.94 18.91
N MET A 34 2.40 11.76 18.05
CA MET A 34 1.12 11.17 18.43
C MET A 34 1.27 9.68 18.73
N PRO A 35 0.57 9.17 19.77
CA PRO A 35 0.53 7.74 20.00
C PRO A 35 -0.19 7.05 18.83
N MET A 36 0.39 5.95 18.36
CA MET A 36 -0.18 5.09 17.33
C MET A 36 -0.16 3.64 17.81
N SER A 37 -1.33 3.00 17.78
CA SER A 37 -1.48 1.56 17.96
C SER A 37 -2.21 1.05 16.73
N ILE A 38 -1.53 0.22 15.92
CA ILE A 38 -1.99 -0.20 14.60
C ILE A 38 -2.36 -1.68 14.65
N TYR A 39 -3.55 -2.01 14.16
CA TYR A 39 -3.99 -3.37 13.93
C TYR A 39 -3.95 -3.67 12.44
N GLU A 40 -3.02 -4.51 12.02
CA GLU A 40 -2.93 -4.99 10.64
C GLU A 40 -3.87 -6.17 10.45
N MET A 41 -4.67 -6.15 9.38
CA MET A 41 -5.63 -7.21 9.13
C MET A 41 -5.94 -7.42 7.63
N HIS A 42 -6.26 -8.66 7.30
CA HIS A 42 -6.86 -9.03 6.02
C HIS A 42 -8.34 -9.32 6.22
N LEU A 43 -9.22 -8.52 5.61
CA LEU A 43 -10.66 -8.57 5.86
C LEU A 43 -11.28 -9.95 5.62
N GLY A 44 -10.82 -10.67 4.60
CA GLY A 44 -11.38 -11.97 4.21
C GLY A 44 -10.98 -13.13 5.12
N SER A 45 -9.89 -12.99 5.89
CA SER A 45 -9.41 -14.03 6.81
C SER A 45 -9.67 -13.70 8.28
N TRP A 46 -9.96 -12.44 8.61
CA TRP A 46 -10.17 -12.00 9.97
C TRP A 46 -11.42 -12.62 10.61
N HIS A 47 -12.52 -12.65 9.89
CA HIS A 47 -13.75 -13.27 10.33
C HIS A 47 -14.54 -13.80 9.14
N LYS A 48 -15.03 -15.06 9.23
CA LYS A 48 -15.85 -15.70 8.20
C LYS A 48 -17.28 -15.86 8.67
N LYS A 49 -18.26 -15.80 7.76
CA LYS A 49 -19.70 -15.94 8.06
C LYS A 49 -20.05 -17.32 8.62
N VAL A 50 -19.40 -18.36 8.10
CA VAL A 50 -19.52 -19.75 8.55
C VAL A 50 -18.14 -20.40 8.36
N GLU A 51 -17.81 -21.43 9.11
CA GLU A 51 -16.57 -22.23 8.92
C GLU A 51 -16.54 -22.98 7.57
N ASP A 52 -17.61 -22.87 6.76
CA ASP A 52 -17.75 -23.47 5.45
C ASP A 52 -17.31 -22.48 4.36
N ASP A 53 -16.38 -22.90 3.51
CA ASP A 53 -15.79 -22.06 2.45
C ASP A 53 -16.81 -21.52 1.42
N ASP A 54 -17.99 -22.14 1.33
CA ASP A 54 -19.07 -21.74 0.41
C ASP A 54 -19.94 -20.56 0.91
N ALA A 55 -19.79 -20.13 2.16
CA ALA A 55 -20.65 -19.10 2.76
C ALA A 55 -20.30 -17.65 2.38
N GLY A 56 -19.21 -17.43 1.68
CA GLY A 56 -18.76 -16.12 1.23
C GLY A 56 -18.16 -15.25 2.34
N PHE A 57 -17.69 -14.07 1.92
CA PHE A 57 -17.11 -13.07 2.82
C PHE A 57 -18.18 -12.17 3.45
N TYR A 58 -17.88 -11.58 4.59
CA TYR A 58 -18.61 -10.40 5.06
C TYR A 58 -18.38 -9.23 4.11
N THR A 59 -19.42 -8.42 3.93
CA THR A 59 -19.31 -7.18 3.14
C THR A 59 -18.60 -6.08 3.91
N TYR A 60 -18.06 -5.06 3.22
CA TYR A 60 -17.49 -3.87 3.84
C TYR A 60 -18.45 -3.24 4.87
N ARG A 61 -19.76 -3.22 4.56
CA ARG A 61 -20.77 -2.66 5.45
C ARG A 61 -21.00 -3.49 6.70
N GLU A 62 -20.97 -4.80 6.60
CA GLU A 62 -21.09 -5.71 7.73
C GLU A 62 -19.84 -5.68 8.60
N LEU A 63 -18.65 -5.60 7.97
CA LEU A 63 -17.36 -5.55 8.67
C LEU A 63 -17.15 -4.23 9.42
N ALA A 64 -17.65 -3.10 8.91
CA ALA A 64 -17.39 -1.80 9.49
C ALA A 64 -17.71 -1.71 11.01
N PRO A 65 -18.93 -2.06 11.50
CA PRO A 65 -19.19 -2.05 12.92
C PRO A 65 -18.38 -3.10 13.70
N MET A 66 -18.21 -4.31 13.15
CA MET A 66 -17.49 -5.40 13.82
C MET A 66 -16.03 -5.03 14.07
N VAL A 67 -15.36 -4.50 13.05
CA VAL A 67 -13.96 -4.08 13.13
C VAL A 67 -13.81 -2.89 14.07
N ALA A 68 -14.67 -1.88 13.96
CA ALA A 68 -14.59 -0.70 14.80
C ALA A 68 -14.81 -1.01 16.29
N ASP A 69 -15.77 -1.88 16.61
CA ASP A 69 -16.04 -2.28 18.00
C ASP A 69 -14.85 -3.04 18.59
N TYR A 70 -14.28 -3.99 17.82
CA TYR A 70 -13.08 -4.71 18.23
C TYR A 70 -11.88 -3.78 18.47
N LEU A 71 -11.61 -2.87 17.54
CA LEU A 71 -10.47 -1.95 17.63
C LEU A 71 -10.59 -1.01 18.84
N ASN A 72 -11.80 -0.50 19.10
CA ASN A 72 -12.05 0.36 20.26
C ASN A 72 -11.95 -0.41 21.58
N GLU A 73 -12.47 -1.64 21.65
CA GLU A 73 -12.36 -2.50 22.83
C GLU A 73 -10.89 -2.81 23.16
N MET A 74 -10.08 -3.09 22.12
CA MET A 74 -8.66 -3.42 22.27
C MET A 74 -7.75 -2.18 22.39
N GLY A 75 -8.27 -0.97 22.19
CA GLY A 75 -7.51 0.28 22.30
C GLY A 75 -6.62 0.61 21.12
N TYR A 76 -6.92 0.07 19.92
CA TYR A 76 -6.23 0.44 18.70
C TYR A 76 -6.71 1.80 18.19
N THR A 77 -5.78 2.57 17.62
CA THR A 77 -6.05 3.88 17.03
C THR A 77 -6.12 3.85 15.51
N HIS A 78 -5.56 2.82 14.91
CA HIS A 78 -5.44 2.66 13.46
C HIS A 78 -5.75 1.22 13.05
N VAL A 79 -6.32 1.06 11.87
CA VAL A 79 -6.39 -0.20 11.16
C VAL A 79 -5.55 -0.12 9.89
N GLU A 80 -4.71 -1.13 9.65
CA GLU A 80 -3.99 -1.32 8.40
C GLU A 80 -4.65 -2.47 7.64
N LEU A 81 -5.10 -2.17 6.42
CA LEU A 81 -5.86 -3.09 5.60
C LEU A 81 -5.00 -3.67 4.49
N MET A 82 -4.74 -4.98 4.57
CA MET A 82 -4.11 -5.77 3.51
C MET A 82 -5.11 -6.07 2.39
N GLY A 83 -4.64 -6.15 1.14
CA GLY A 83 -5.39 -6.71 0.02
C GLY A 83 -6.66 -5.95 -0.37
N ILE A 84 -6.65 -4.63 -0.32
CA ILE A 84 -7.82 -3.82 -0.73
C ILE A 84 -7.82 -3.52 -2.23
N SER A 85 -6.68 -3.27 -2.86
CA SER A 85 -6.62 -3.17 -4.33
C SER A 85 -7.04 -4.49 -4.97
N GLU A 86 -7.81 -4.46 -6.09
CA GLU A 86 -8.36 -5.69 -6.68
C GLU A 86 -7.27 -6.64 -7.19
N TYR A 87 -7.39 -7.91 -6.85
CA TYR A 87 -6.46 -8.98 -7.19
C TYR A 87 -7.21 -10.30 -7.50
N PRO A 88 -6.69 -11.18 -8.40
CA PRO A 88 -7.40 -12.37 -8.82
C PRO A 88 -7.19 -13.58 -7.92
N PHE A 89 -6.02 -13.69 -7.26
CA PHE A 89 -5.57 -14.88 -6.55
C PHE A 89 -5.61 -14.70 -5.03
N ASP A 90 -6.55 -15.35 -4.36
CA ASP A 90 -6.76 -15.22 -2.91
C ASP A 90 -5.53 -15.59 -2.08
N GLY A 91 -4.75 -16.59 -2.52
CA GLY A 91 -3.51 -16.99 -1.87
C GLY A 91 -2.40 -15.92 -1.86
N SER A 92 -2.54 -14.85 -2.65
CA SER A 92 -1.60 -13.72 -2.63
C SER A 92 -1.88 -12.71 -1.52
N TRP A 93 -2.99 -12.83 -0.80
CA TRP A 93 -3.45 -11.87 0.22
C TRP A 93 -3.57 -10.42 -0.29
N GLY A 94 -3.61 -10.23 -1.60
CA GLY A 94 -3.68 -8.92 -2.24
C GLY A 94 -2.35 -8.36 -2.74
N TYR A 95 -1.25 -9.09 -2.61
CA TYR A 95 0.06 -8.64 -3.11
C TYR A 95 0.27 -8.86 -4.62
N GLN A 96 -0.68 -9.49 -5.32
CA GLN A 96 -0.68 -9.62 -6.77
C GLN A 96 -1.79 -8.76 -7.40
N VAL A 97 -1.62 -7.45 -7.30
CA VAL A 97 -2.60 -6.45 -7.72
C VAL A 97 -2.76 -6.42 -9.24
N THR A 98 -3.99 -6.55 -9.73
CA THR A 98 -4.31 -6.43 -11.16
C THR A 98 -5.09 -5.17 -11.50
N ASN A 99 -5.75 -4.55 -10.52
CA ASN A 99 -6.40 -3.26 -10.71
C ASN A 99 -6.10 -2.31 -9.54
N TYR A 100 -5.23 -1.36 -9.80
CA TYR A 100 -4.74 -0.40 -8.82
C TYR A 100 -5.76 0.67 -8.40
N TYR A 101 -6.79 0.91 -9.23
CA TYR A 101 -7.80 1.96 -9.06
C TYR A 101 -9.18 1.42 -8.68
N ALA A 102 -9.24 0.21 -8.11
CA ALA A 102 -10.49 -0.37 -7.63
C ALA A 102 -10.28 -1.11 -6.32
N PRO A 103 -11.12 -0.90 -5.31
CA PRO A 103 -11.18 -1.79 -4.16
C PRO A 103 -11.67 -3.17 -4.59
N THR A 104 -11.19 -4.21 -3.93
CA THR A 104 -11.59 -5.58 -4.26
C THR A 104 -13.08 -5.78 -4.13
N SER A 105 -13.67 -6.43 -5.13
CA SER A 105 -15.10 -6.73 -5.19
C SER A 105 -15.53 -7.89 -4.27
N ARG A 106 -14.60 -8.51 -3.56
CA ARG A 106 -14.86 -9.61 -2.62
C ARG A 106 -15.81 -9.24 -1.49
N TYR A 107 -15.71 -7.99 -1.03
CA TYR A 107 -16.42 -7.50 0.16
C TYR A 107 -17.51 -6.48 -0.19
N GLY A 108 -17.83 -6.29 -1.47
CA GLY A 108 -18.82 -5.32 -1.92
C GLY A 108 -18.29 -4.41 -3.02
N ASP A 109 -18.96 -3.29 -3.24
CA ASP A 109 -18.56 -2.32 -4.25
C ASP A 109 -17.68 -1.18 -3.66
N ALA A 110 -17.27 -0.25 -4.55
CA ALA A 110 -16.43 0.88 -4.16
C ALA A 110 -17.14 1.82 -3.16
N VAL A 111 -18.46 1.98 -3.26
CA VAL A 111 -19.27 2.81 -2.34
C VAL A 111 -19.37 2.14 -0.97
N ASP A 112 -19.41 0.81 -0.91
CA ASP A 112 -19.38 0.07 0.34
C ASP A 112 -18.03 0.21 1.06
N PHE A 113 -16.93 0.25 0.31
CA PHE A 113 -15.62 0.54 0.90
C PHE A 113 -15.52 1.98 1.39
N MET A 114 -16.07 2.97 0.66
CA MET A 114 -16.17 4.34 1.16
C MET A 114 -16.96 4.42 2.47
N TYR A 115 -18.05 3.67 2.58
CA TYR A 115 -18.81 3.55 3.83
C TYR A 115 -17.96 2.98 4.97
N PHE A 116 -17.15 1.95 4.71
CA PHE A 116 -16.26 1.36 5.70
C PHE A 116 -15.30 2.41 6.27
N VAL A 117 -14.62 3.17 5.41
CA VAL A 117 -13.67 4.22 5.81
C VAL A 117 -14.38 5.32 6.61
N ASP A 118 -15.51 5.83 6.10
CA ASP A 118 -16.33 6.84 6.78
C ASP A 118 -16.78 6.38 8.17
N TYR A 119 -17.13 5.10 8.31
CA TYR A 119 -17.50 4.51 9.58
C TYR A 119 -16.32 4.44 10.55
N MET A 120 -15.12 4.04 10.11
CA MET A 120 -13.90 4.05 10.92
C MET A 120 -13.62 5.46 11.45
N HIS A 121 -13.66 6.49 10.59
CA HIS A 121 -13.48 7.89 10.98
C HIS A 121 -14.51 8.33 12.01
N SER A 122 -15.78 7.91 11.88
CA SER A 122 -16.84 8.22 12.85
C SER A 122 -16.58 7.63 14.24
N LYS A 123 -15.73 6.60 14.32
CA LYS A 123 -15.32 5.92 15.55
C LYS A 123 -13.95 6.36 16.07
N GLY A 124 -13.32 7.34 15.42
CA GLY A 124 -12.01 7.86 15.82
C GLY A 124 -10.84 6.98 15.39
N ILE A 125 -11.03 6.10 14.38
CA ILE A 125 -10.03 5.15 13.89
C ILE A 125 -9.50 5.62 12.54
N SER A 126 -8.17 5.78 12.43
CA SER A 126 -7.48 6.03 11.16
C SER A 126 -7.40 4.76 10.31
N VAL A 127 -7.46 4.92 8.98
CA VAL A 127 -7.33 3.82 8.03
C VAL A 127 -6.03 3.93 7.24
N ILE A 128 -5.19 2.91 7.34
CA ILE A 128 -3.98 2.73 6.54
C ILE A 128 -4.26 1.66 5.50
N LEU A 129 -3.84 1.90 4.27
CA LEU A 129 -3.94 0.93 3.19
C LEU A 129 -2.56 0.37 2.85
N ASP A 130 -2.48 -0.95 2.75
CA ASP A 130 -1.30 -1.62 2.19
C ASP A 130 -1.27 -1.41 0.67
N TRP A 131 -0.24 -0.70 0.19
CA TRP A 131 -0.08 -0.28 -1.19
C TRP A 131 1.16 -0.92 -1.81
N VAL A 132 0.97 -1.59 -2.95
CA VAL A 132 1.98 -2.44 -3.59
C VAL A 132 2.50 -1.82 -4.90
N PRO A 133 3.37 -0.80 -4.87
CA PRO A 133 3.93 -0.18 -6.08
C PRO A 133 5.19 -0.88 -6.60
N ALA A 134 5.68 -1.90 -5.88
CA ALA A 134 6.95 -2.56 -6.21
C ALA A 134 6.83 -3.46 -7.43
N HIS A 135 5.71 -4.14 -7.59
CA HIS A 135 5.56 -5.18 -8.62
C HIS A 135 4.09 -5.41 -8.96
N PHE A 136 3.85 -6.18 -10.03
CA PHE A 136 2.52 -6.65 -10.43
C PHE A 136 2.61 -8.02 -11.09
N PRO A 137 1.51 -8.83 -11.08
CA PRO A 137 1.52 -10.19 -11.60
C PRO A 137 1.54 -10.20 -13.14
N ARG A 138 1.88 -11.37 -13.70
CA ARG A 138 1.95 -11.61 -15.16
C ARG A 138 0.62 -12.03 -15.77
N ASP A 139 -0.47 -11.89 -15.06
CA ASP A 139 -1.81 -12.25 -15.51
C ASP A 139 -2.19 -11.53 -16.81
N ALA A 140 -2.66 -12.28 -17.80
CA ALA A 140 -2.98 -11.76 -19.12
C ALA A 140 -4.11 -10.71 -19.16
N HIS A 141 -4.89 -10.60 -18.07
CA HIS A 141 -5.93 -9.58 -17.88
C HIS A 141 -5.49 -8.41 -17.00
N GLY A 142 -4.23 -8.43 -16.53
CA GLY A 142 -3.61 -7.38 -15.72
C GLY A 142 -2.82 -6.37 -16.55
N LEU A 143 -1.80 -5.80 -15.94
CA LEU A 143 -0.97 -4.76 -16.57
C LEU A 143 0.16 -5.31 -17.44
N GLY A 144 0.58 -6.57 -17.19
CA GLY A 144 1.71 -7.18 -17.89
C GLY A 144 1.47 -7.25 -19.38
N ARG A 145 2.38 -6.66 -20.17
CA ARG A 145 2.29 -6.56 -21.64
C ARG A 145 0.92 -6.10 -22.12
N PHE A 146 0.42 -5.04 -21.51
CA PHE A 146 -0.97 -4.58 -21.57
C PHE A 146 -1.52 -4.43 -23.01
N ASP A 147 -0.72 -3.94 -23.91
CA ASP A 147 -1.04 -3.79 -25.35
C ASP A 147 -0.21 -4.74 -26.25
N GLY A 148 0.39 -5.78 -25.66
CA GLY A 148 1.29 -6.71 -26.32
C GLY A 148 2.77 -6.34 -26.20
N MET A 149 3.07 -5.14 -25.67
CA MET A 149 4.43 -4.64 -25.43
C MET A 149 4.61 -4.32 -23.92
N PRO A 150 5.86 -4.24 -23.42
CA PRO A 150 6.14 -3.74 -22.08
C PRO A 150 5.70 -2.27 -21.97
N LEU A 151 4.54 -2.02 -21.34
CA LEU A 151 3.99 -0.69 -21.16
C LEU A 151 4.23 -0.17 -19.75
N TYR A 152 4.01 -1.00 -18.75
CA TYR A 152 4.21 -0.68 -17.34
C TYR A 152 5.54 -1.19 -16.80
N GLU A 153 6.01 -2.33 -17.31
CA GLU A 153 7.29 -2.95 -16.96
C GLU A 153 8.43 -2.48 -17.87
N HIS A 154 9.66 -2.55 -17.36
CA HIS A 154 10.84 -2.29 -18.17
C HIS A 154 11.04 -3.42 -19.21
N PRO A 155 11.38 -3.10 -20.49
CA PRO A 155 11.52 -4.10 -21.56
C PRO A 155 12.68 -5.08 -21.35
N ASP A 156 13.76 -4.69 -20.67
CA ASP A 156 14.85 -5.59 -20.30
C ASP A 156 14.45 -6.37 -19.03
N PRO A 157 14.37 -7.70 -19.06
CA PRO A 157 13.94 -8.50 -17.91
C PRO A 157 14.86 -8.36 -16.68
N ARG A 158 16.14 -7.98 -16.87
CA ARG A 158 17.06 -7.71 -15.76
C ARG A 158 16.65 -6.49 -14.94
N ARG A 159 15.86 -5.59 -15.50
CA ARG A 159 15.25 -4.44 -14.80
C ARG A 159 13.75 -4.62 -14.56
N GLY A 160 13.06 -5.38 -15.41
CA GLY A 160 11.61 -5.49 -15.44
C GLY A 160 11.02 -6.71 -14.75
N GLU A 161 11.81 -7.59 -14.15
CA GLU A 161 11.31 -8.83 -13.56
C GLU A 161 11.92 -9.13 -12.18
N HIS A 162 11.08 -9.66 -11.28
CA HIS A 162 11.50 -10.33 -10.05
C HIS A 162 11.47 -11.85 -10.27
N PRO A 163 12.62 -12.51 -10.47
CA PRO A 163 12.67 -13.95 -10.73
C PRO A 163 12.05 -14.77 -9.61
N ASP A 164 12.33 -14.41 -8.35
CA ASP A 164 11.90 -15.15 -7.17
C ASP A 164 10.39 -15.08 -6.96
N TRP A 165 9.77 -13.94 -7.27
CA TRP A 165 8.33 -13.74 -7.10
C TRP A 165 7.51 -14.07 -8.36
N GLY A 166 8.17 -14.21 -9.50
CA GLY A 166 7.52 -14.43 -10.78
C GLY A 166 6.67 -13.24 -11.24
N THR A 167 6.99 -12.02 -10.81
CA THR A 167 6.25 -10.79 -11.09
C THR A 167 7.05 -9.86 -12.01
N TYR A 168 6.36 -8.85 -12.57
CA TYR A 168 7.01 -7.73 -13.24
C TYR A 168 7.32 -6.59 -12.27
N ILE A 169 8.36 -5.82 -12.59
CA ILE A 169 8.74 -4.58 -11.89
C ILE A 169 8.27 -3.41 -12.76
N PHE A 170 7.67 -2.40 -12.14
CA PHE A 170 7.31 -1.16 -12.82
C PHE A 170 8.55 -0.43 -13.36
N ASP A 171 8.45 0.13 -14.56
CA ASP A 171 9.47 1.02 -15.12
C ASP A 171 9.35 2.43 -14.54
N TYR A 172 9.94 2.63 -13.35
CA TYR A 172 9.84 3.88 -12.59
C TYR A 172 10.41 5.09 -13.32
N GLY A 173 11.31 4.87 -14.28
CA GLY A 173 11.90 5.92 -15.11
C GLY A 173 10.99 6.41 -16.23
N ARG A 174 9.92 5.68 -16.52
CA ARG A 174 8.92 6.08 -17.52
C ARG A 174 7.93 7.04 -16.90
N ASN A 175 7.84 8.26 -17.46
CA ASN A 175 7.00 9.33 -16.91
C ASN A 175 5.53 8.93 -16.75
N GLU A 176 4.96 8.17 -17.68
CA GLU A 176 3.60 7.68 -17.64
C GLU A 176 3.38 6.69 -16.49
N VAL A 177 4.35 5.83 -16.22
CA VAL A 177 4.32 4.87 -15.11
C VAL A 177 4.48 5.58 -13.77
N ALA A 178 5.45 6.49 -13.67
CA ALA A 178 5.62 7.33 -12.50
C ALA A 178 4.36 8.14 -12.18
N ASN A 179 3.71 8.71 -13.20
CA ASN A 179 2.43 9.41 -13.05
C ASN A 179 1.29 8.46 -12.64
N PHE A 180 1.22 7.25 -13.22
CA PHE A 180 0.24 6.24 -12.87
C PHE A 180 0.32 5.88 -11.38
N LEU A 181 1.52 5.61 -10.85
CA LEU A 181 1.73 5.26 -9.46
C LEU A 181 1.47 6.44 -8.51
N THR A 182 1.95 7.64 -8.86
CA THR A 182 1.70 8.85 -8.09
C THR A 182 0.21 9.18 -8.01
N ALA A 183 -0.49 9.12 -9.14
CA ALA A 183 -1.93 9.37 -9.19
C ALA A 183 -2.72 8.28 -8.44
N ASN A 184 -2.22 7.04 -8.42
CA ASN A 184 -2.84 5.95 -7.68
C ASN A 184 -2.72 6.17 -6.15
N ALA A 185 -1.56 6.57 -5.65
CA ALA A 185 -1.40 6.92 -4.24
C ALA A 185 -2.37 8.04 -3.83
N LEU A 186 -2.45 9.10 -4.65
CA LEU A 186 -3.40 10.20 -4.42
C LEU A 186 -4.86 9.75 -4.52
N PHE A 187 -5.18 8.85 -5.43
CA PHE A 187 -6.54 8.31 -5.60
C PHE A 187 -7.09 7.70 -4.30
N TRP A 188 -6.30 6.89 -3.63
CA TRP A 188 -6.71 6.28 -2.36
C TRP A 188 -6.93 7.32 -1.26
N VAL A 189 -6.05 8.31 -1.17
CA VAL A 189 -6.13 9.34 -0.14
C VAL A 189 -7.23 10.37 -0.44
N GLU A 190 -7.39 10.79 -1.71
CA GLU A 190 -8.32 11.87 -2.09
C GLU A 190 -9.73 11.39 -2.40
N LYS A 191 -9.91 10.14 -2.87
CA LYS A 191 -11.21 9.60 -3.24
C LYS A 191 -11.81 8.68 -2.18
N PHE A 192 -10.95 7.95 -1.46
CA PHE A 192 -11.38 7.02 -0.42
C PHE A 192 -11.04 7.52 0.99
N HIS A 193 -10.49 8.73 1.13
CA HIS A 193 -10.14 9.37 2.39
C HIS A 193 -9.18 8.57 3.28
N ILE A 194 -8.39 7.67 2.69
CA ILE A 194 -7.37 6.89 3.39
C ILE A 194 -6.39 7.84 4.07
N ASP A 195 -6.03 7.56 5.34
CA ASP A 195 -5.16 8.43 6.16
C ASP A 195 -3.68 8.18 5.92
N GLY A 196 -3.31 6.96 5.63
CA GLY A 196 -1.93 6.58 5.35
C GLY A 196 -1.81 5.43 4.37
N LEU A 197 -0.66 5.36 3.69
CA LEU A 197 -0.29 4.21 2.85
C LEU A 197 0.94 3.54 3.45
N ARG A 198 0.85 2.24 3.71
CA ARG A 198 2.03 1.38 3.93
C ARG A 198 2.53 0.93 2.58
N VAL A 199 3.73 1.32 2.23
CA VAL A 199 4.35 1.01 0.95
C VAL A 199 5.11 -0.30 1.08
N ASP A 200 4.57 -1.31 0.39
CA ASP A 200 5.09 -2.68 0.38
C ASP A 200 6.44 -2.77 -0.33
N ALA A 201 7.33 -3.61 0.22
CA ALA A 201 8.57 -4.05 -0.41
C ALA A 201 9.47 -2.92 -0.93
N VAL A 202 9.61 -1.81 -0.20
CA VAL A 202 10.42 -0.65 -0.62
C VAL A 202 11.86 -1.05 -0.94
N ALA A 203 12.46 -1.98 -0.19
CA ALA A 203 13.80 -2.50 -0.48
C ALA A 203 13.92 -3.03 -1.91
N SER A 204 12.91 -3.76 -2.39
CA SER A 204 12.90 -4.32 -3.75
C SER A 204 12.85 -3.26 -4.85
N MET A 205 12.37 -2.06 -4.50
CA MET A 205 12.34 -0.91 -5.41
C MET A 205 13.67 -0.17 -5.42
N LEU A 206 14.35 -0.08 -4.27
CA LEU A 206 15.58 0.69 -4.09
C LEU A 206 16.81 0.02 -4.68
N TYR A 207 16.84 -1.32 -4.75
CA TYR A 207 18.00 -2.08 -5.19
C TYR A 207 17.73 -2.82 -6.50
N LEU A 208 18.54 -2.53 -7.53
CA LEU A 208 18.45 -3.16 -8.87
C LEU A 208 18.78 -4.66 -8.84
N ASP A 209 19.58 -5.08 -7.87
CA ASP A 209 20.02 -6.46 -7.64
C ASP A 209 19.19 -7.22 -6.60
N TYR A 210 18.10 -6.62 -6.08
CA TYR A 210 17.26 -7.26 -5.06
C TYR A 210 16.71 -8.62 -5.54
N GLY A 211 17.06 -9.70 -4.80
CA GLY A 211 16.65 -11.07 -5.13
C GLY A 211 17.24 -11.62 -6.43
N LYS A 212 18.33 -11.02 -6.95
CA LYS A 212 18.94 -11.40 -8.22
C LYS A 212 20.38 -11.89 -8.04
N GLN A 213 20.80 -12.80 -8.92
CA GLN A 213 22.16 -13.29 -9.01
C GLN A 213 22.99 -12.45 -9.98
N ASP A 214 24.31 -12.65 -9.98
CA ASP A 214 25.21 -12.03 -10.94
C ASP A 214 24.74 -12.27 -12.38
N GLY A 215 24.72 -11.22 -13.17
CA GLY A 215 24.23 -11.24 -14.56
C GLY A 215 22.69 -11.14 -14.72
N GLN A 216 21.92 -11.21 -13.64
CA GLN A 216 20.46 -11.08 -13.66
C GLN A 216 19.98 -9.63 -13.42
N TRP A 217 20.87 -8.69 -13.23
CA TRP A 217 20.57 -7.28 -13.04
C TRP A 217 21.51 -6.38 -13.82
N LEU A 218 21.17 -5.10 -13.93
CA LEU A 218 21.97 -4.08 -14.58
C LEU A 218 22.27 -2.96 -13.58
N PRO A 219 23.52 -2.47 -13.51
CA PRO A 219 23.87 -1.31 -12.69
C PRO A 219 23.17 -0.04 -13.20
N ASN A 220 23.09 0.96 -12.34
CA ASN A 220 22.68 2.31 -12.68
C ASN A 220 23.78 3.01 -13.52
N GLU A 221 23.52 4.25 -13.96
CA GLU A 221 24.45 5.04 -14.78
C GLU A 221 25.78 5.38 -14.08
N HIS A 222 25.86 5.21 -12.77
CA HIS A 222 27.07 5.41 -11.96
C HIS A 222 27.78 4.08 -11.63
N GLY A 223 27.25 2.95 -12.10
CA GLY A 223 27.79 1.63 -11.84
C GLY A 223 27.37 1.01 -10.50
N GLY A 224 26.49 1.64 -9.75
CA GLY A 224 25.94 1.16 -8.48
C GLY A 224 24.68 0.31 -8.68
N ASN A 225 24.17 -0.24 -7.56
CA ASN A 225 22.96 -1.05 -7.53
C ASN A 225 21.72 -0.29 -7.07
N GLU A 226 21.83 0.99 -6.74
CA GLU A 226 20.70 1.84 -6.38
C GLU A 226 19.81 2.11 -7.59
N ASN A 227 18.50 1.96 -7.44
CA ASN A 227 17.52 2.30 -8.46
C ASN A 227 17.17 3.79 -8.36
N LEU A 228 17.89 4.62 -9.10
CA LEU A 228 17.78 6.08 -9.03
C LEU A 228 16.40 6.58 -9.40
N GLU A 229 15.73 5.91 -10.35
CA GLU A 229 14.38 6.23 -10.81
C GLU A 229 13.34 5.94 -9.72
N ALA A 230 13.47 4.83 -9.00
CA ALA A 230 12.59 4.51 -7.88
C ALA A 230 12.79 5.46 -6.69
N ILE A 231 14.04 5.84 -6.39
CA ILE A 231 14.36 6.84 -5.36
C ILE A 231 13.67 8.17 -5.68
N ALA A 232 13.83 8.66 -6.92
CA ALA A 232 13.20 9.91 -7.36
C ALA A 232 11.67 9.83 -7.28
N LEU A 233 11.07 8.69 -7.66
CA LEU A 233 9.64 8.46 -7.55
C LEU A 233 9.15 8.54 -6.10
N MET A 234 9.84 7.86 -5.16
CA MET A 234 9.47 7.86 -3.74
C MET A 234 9.54 9.27 -3.14
N GLN A 235 10.63 10.00 -3.42
CA GLN A 235 10.78 11.39 -3.00
C GLN A 235 9.66 12.27 -3.53
N ASN A 236 9.30 12.10 -4.80
CA ASN A 236 8.23 12.87 -5.43
C ASN A 236 6.84 12.53 -4.85
N ILE A 237 6.53 11.25 -4.64
CA ILE A 237 5.23 10.85 -4.06
C ILE A 237 5.10 11.40 -2.63
N ASN A 238 6.13 11.28 -1.79
CA ASN A 238 6.12 11.80 -0.43
C ASN A 238 5.91 13.32 -0.42
N ARG A 239 6.64 14.06 -1.28
CA ARG A 239 6.50 15.52 -1.42
C ARG A 239 5.08 15.92 -1.86
N ILE A 240 4.55 15.29 -2.93
CA ILE A 240 3.21 15.59 -3.46
C ILE A 240 2.13 15.25 -2.44
N MET A 241 2.30 14.15 -1.71
CA MET A 241 1.36 13.74 -0.66
C MET A 241 1.29 14.80 0.44
N GLU A 242 2.43 15.26 0.93
CA GLU A 242 2.48 16.30 1.96
C GLU A 242 1.89 17.64 1.50
N GLU A 243 2.18 18.04 0.25
CA GLU A 243 1.69 19.30 -0.33
C GLU A 243 0.18 19.29 -0.58
N ARG A 244 -0.38 18.19 -1.11
CA ARG A 244 -1.78 18.11 -1.52
C ARG A 244 -2.70 17.60 -0.44
N ASN A 245 -2.19 16.73 0.44
CA ASN A 245 -2.96 16.04 1.46
C ASN A 245 -2.31 16.19 2.84
N PRO A 246 -2.26 17.41 3.41
CA PRO A 246 -1.67 17.63 4.72
C PRO A 246 -2.25 16.68 5.77
N GLY A 247 -1.37 16.08 6.58
CA GLY A 247 -1.72 15.11 7.60
C GLY A 247 -1.93 13.67 7.13
N ALA A 248 -2.00 13.41 5.81
CA ALA A 248 -1.81 12.08 5.28
C ALA A 248 -0.32 11.70 5.29
N TYR A 249 -0.03 10.40 5.33
CA TYR A 249 1.35 9.94 5.52
C TYR A 249 1.65 8.62 4.80
N LEU A 250 2.95 8.41 4.53
CA LEU A 250 3.44 7.15 3.99
C LEU A 250 4.37 6.47 5.01
N ILE A 251 4.24 5.15 5.08
CA ILE A 251 5.05 4.27 5.93
C ILE A 251 5.84 3.34 4.99
N ALA A 252 7.15 3.25 5.15
CA ALA A 252 7.95 2.32 4.36
C ALA A 252 8.04 0.95 5.03
N GLU A 253 7.71 -0.12 4.31
CA GLU A 253 8.21 -1.45 4.64
C GLU A 253 9.56 -1.61 3.94
N GLU A 254 10.63 -1.35 4.70
CA GLU A 254 12.00 -1.38 4.23
C GLU A 254 12.88 -2.11 5.26
N SER A 255 13.38 -3.28 4.88
CA SER A 255 14.05 -4.23 5.79
C SER A 255 15.57 -4.15 5.75
N THR A 256 16.16 -3.26 4.93
CA THR A 256 17.61 -3.15 4.77
C THR A 256 18.20 -2.02 5.62
N ALA A 257 19.51 -1.84 5.50
CA ALA A 257 20.26 -0.76 6.14
C ALA A 257 20.23 0.57 5.33
N TRP A 258 19.26 0.76 4.44
CA TRP A 258 19.18 2.01 3.66
C TRP A 258 19.09 3.22 4.56
N ALA A 259 20.02 4.15 4.38
CA ALA A 259 20.08 5.36 5.18
C ALA A 259 19.01 6.37 4.74
N GLY A 260 18.45 7.11 5.72
CA GLY A 260 17.59 8.25 5.42
C GLY A 260 16.19 7.91 4.87
N VAL A 261 15.64 6.71 5.10
CA VAL A 261 14.26 6.36 4.67
C VAL A 261 13.26 7.41 5.14
N THR A 262 13.37 7.87 6.39
CA THR A 262 12.46 8.86 6.98
C THR A 262 13.03 10.28 7.00
N ALA A 263 14.23 10.49 6.48
CA ALA A 263 14.79 11.83 6.33
C ALA A 263 14.10 12.57 5.16
N PRO A 264 13.97 13.90 5.25
CA PRO A 264 13.42 14.70 4.14
C PRO A 264 14.25 14.56 2.86
N ALA A 265 13.61 14.70 1.70
CA ALA A 265 14.31 14.69 0.41
C ALA A 265 15.38 15.81 0.29
N SER A 266 15.20 16.94 0.98
CA SER A 266 16.22 18.01 1.07
C SER A 266 17.50 17.60 1.80
N MET A 267 17.50 16.45 2.45
CA MET A 267 18.66 15.84 3.14
C MET A 267 19.00 14.46 2.52
N ASP A 268 18.76 14.29 1.23
CA ASP A 268 18.94 13.06 0.47
C ASP A 268 18.14 11.84 1.00
N GLY A 269 17.11 12.09 1.81
CA GLY A 269 16.21 11.05 2.31
C GLY A 269 15.09 10.73 1.33
N LEU A 270 14.35 9.64 1.61
CA LEU A 270 13.20 9.23 0.79
C LEU A 270 11.92 9.99 1.14
N GLY A 271 11.86 10.64 2.30
CA GLY A 271 10.73 11.48 2.72
C GLY A 271 9.60 10.74 3.43
N PHE A 272 9.66 9.43 3.64
CA PHE A 272 8.63 8.71 4.39
C PHE A 272 8.45 9.30 5.80
N LEU A 273 7.23 9.26 6.32
CA LEU A 273 7.00 9.70 7.69
C LEU A 273 7.47 8.65 8.70
N PHE A 274 7.19 7.38 8.41
CA PHE A 274 7.52 6.25 9.25
C PHE A 274 8.18 5.13 8.44
N LYS A 275 8.87 4.25 9.15
CA LYS A 275 9.42 2.99 8.65
C LYS A 275 9.05 1.89 9.64
N TRP A 276 8.63 0.71 9.18
CA TRP A 276 8.49 -0.46 10.01
C TRP A 276 9.85 -0.90 10.55
N ASN A 277 9.94 -1.11 11.86
CA ASN A 277 11.17 -1.58 12.50
C ASN A 277 11.24 -3.12 12.45
N MET A 278 11.69 -3.64 11.31
CA MET A 278 11.81 -5.08 11.08
C MET A 278 12.82 -5.74 12.04
N GLY A 279 13.86 -5.01 12.46
CA GLY A 279 14.83 -5.49 13.47
C GLY A 279 14.14 -5.77 14.81
N TRP A 280 13.36 -4.81 15.31
CA TRP A 280 12.59 -5.00 16.53
C TRP A 280 11.60 -6.17 16.42
N MET A 281 10.95 -6.31 15.27
CA MET A 281 10.03 -7.43 15.04
C MET A 281 10.75 -8.78 15.18
N ASN A 282 11.91 -8.93 14.56
CA ASN A 282 12.72 -10.16 14.65
C ASN A 282 13.16 -10.43 16.09
N ASP A 283 13.70 -9.43 16.79
CA ASP A 283 14.13 -9.54 18.17
C ASP A 283 12.96 -9.93 19.10
N PHE A 284 11.78 -9.34 18.88
CA PHE A 284 10.59 -9.65 19.67
C PHE A 284 10.10 -11.09 19.43
N LEU A 285 10.07 -11.54 18.18
CA LEU A 285 9.69 -12.91 17.84
C LEU A 285 10.66 -13.94 18.43
N GLU A 286 11.98 -13.67 18.36
CA GLU A 286 12.99 -14.51 18.99
C GLU A 286 12.81 -14.57 20.51
N TYR A 287 12.58 -13.41 21.15
CA TYR A 287 12.31 -13.36 22.60
C TYR A 287 11.07 -14.19 22.99
N MET A 288 9.98 -14.11 22.21
CA MET A 288 8.76 -14.89 22.49
C MET A 288 9.00 -16.40 22.34
N GLN A 289 9.88 -16.83 21.44
CA GLN A 289 10.25 -18.25 21.29
C GLN A 289 11.08 -18.76 22.49
N MET A 290 11.87 -17.91 23.15
CA MET A 290 12.64 -18.27 24.34
C MET A 290 11.75 -18.54 25.56
N LEU A 291 10.52 -18.04 25.57
CA LEU A 291 9.56 -18.17 26.67
C LEU A 291 8.62 -19.36 26.52
N SER A 292 8.68 -20.07 25.39
CA SER A 292 7.86 -21.24 25.09
C SER A 292 8.66 -22.54 25.25
#